data_c81e474f89ac66dee60aac92e9445f59
#
_entry.id   c81e474f89ac66dee60aac92e9445f59
#
_cell.length_a   1.000
_cell.length_b   1.000
_cell.length_c   1.000
_cell.angle_alpha   90.00
_cell.angle_beta   90.00
_cell.angle_gamma   90.00
#
_symmetry.space_group_name_H-M   'P 1'
#
loop_
_entity.id
_entity.type
_entity.pdbx_description
1 polymer ?
#
loop_
_entity_poly.entity_id
_entity_poly.type
_entity_poly.pdbx_seq_one_letter_code
_entity_poly.pdbx_strand_id
1 'polypeptide(L)'
;MKVRIALAQANPTVGDLEGNAALARRFIAEAKRRGCGLVAFPEMMLCGYPPEDLLLKKRFLEDCERSLRRLARDTRGIAVLIGAPAAPA
;
A
#
# COMPACT_ATOMS: atom_id res chain seq x y z
N MET A 1 -13.85 6.80 23.21
CA MET A 1 -12.70 7.07 22.33
C MET A 1 -13.18 7.17 20.88
N LYS A 2 -12.75 8.20 20.19
CA LYS A 2 -13.09 8.36 18.76
C LYS A 2 -11.84 8.16 17.92
N VAL A 3 -11.97 7.37 16.86
CA VAL A 3 -10.88 7.17 15.90
C VAL A 3 -11.35 7.63 14.53
N ARG A 4 -10.57 8.50 13.92
CA ARG A 4 -10.85 8.94 12.55
C ARG A 4 -10.16 8.00 11.59
N ILE A 5 -10.92 7.46 10.66
CA ILE A 5 -10.44 6.50 9.67
C ILE A 5 -10.51 7.13 8.28
N ALA A 6 -9.42 7.02 7.54
CA ALA A 6 -9.40 7.42 6.14
C ALA A 6 -9.58 6.20 5.25
N LEU A 7 -10.50 6.29 4.29
CA LEU A 7 -10.65 5.28 3.24
C LEU A 7 -10.03 5.86 1.97
N ALA A 8 -8.85 5.37 1.60
CA ALA A 8 -8.14 5.88 0.43
C ALA A 8 -8.71 5.27 -0.84
N GLN A 9 -9.37 6.08 -1.65
CA GLN A 9 -9.87 5.64 -2.96
C GLN A 9 -8.79 5.88 -4.00
N ALA A 10 -7.72 5.11 -3.90
CA ALA A 10 -6.57 5.22 -4.78
C ALA A 10 -6.73 4.33 -6.00
N ASN A 11 -6.13 4.75 -7.11
CA ASN A 11 -6.16 3.99 -8.36
C ASN A 11 -4.73 3.63 -8.76
N PRO A 12 -4.19 2.52 -8.23
CA PRO A 12 -2.83 2.10 -8.54
C PRO A 12 -2.71 1.60 -9.99
N THR A 13 -1.49 1.68 -10.52
CA THR A 13 -1.16 1.17 -11.85
C THR A 13 -0.58 -0.23 -11.74
N VAL A 14 -1.11 -1.17 -12.52
CA VAL A 14 -0.63 -2.56 -12.50
C VAL A 14 0.86 -2.60 -12.81
N GLY A 15 1.63 -3.25 -11.93
CA GLY A 15 3.05 -3.46 -12.09
C GLY A 15 3.96 -2.30 -11.71
N ASP A 16 3.42 -1.13 -11.42
CA ASP A 16 4.22 0.05 -11.07
C ASP A 16 4.40 0.18 -9.56
N LEU A 17 5.30 -0.63 -9.01
CA LEU A 17 5.53 -0.67 -7.57
C LEU A 17 5.97 0.68 -7.00
N GLU A 18 6.91 1.35 -7.66
CA GLU A 18 7.41 2.64 -7.19
C GLU A 18 6.34 3.72 -7.23
N GLY A 19 5.59 3.79 -8.34
CA GLY A 19 4.51 4.75 -8.49
C GLY A 19 3.39 4.49 -7.50
N ASN A 20 3.02 3.22 -7.28
CA ASN A 20 1.98 2.85 -6.35
C ASN A 20 2.40 3.14 -4.89
N ALA A 21 3.65 2.88 -4.54
CA ALA A 21 4.16 3.21 -3.21
C ALA A 21 4.19 4.72 -2.98
N ALA A 22 4.60 5.50 -3.98
CA ALA A 22 4.58 6.95 -3.89
C ALA A 22 3.15 7.49 -3.72
N LEU A 23 2.19 6.90 -4.43
CA LEU A 23 0.79 7.25 -4.30
C LEU A 23 0.29 6.94 -2.88
N ALA A 24 0.63 5.75 -2.35
CA ALA A 24 0.27 5.37 -1.00
C ALA A 24 0.85 6.35 0.03
N ARG A 25 2.12 6.75 -0.12
CA ARG A 25 2.73 7.72 0.79
C ARG A 25 2.01 9.05 0.81
N ARG A 26 1.53 9.51 -0.35
CA ARG A 26 0.76 10.76 -0.40
C ARG A 26 -0.54 10.65 0.37
N PHE A 27 -1.26 9.53 0.25
CA PHE A 27 -2.48 9.31 1.01
C PHE A 27 -2.21 9.19 2.50
N ILE A 28 -1.12 8.51 2.88
CA ILE A 28 -0.73 8.38 4.29
C ILE A 28 -0.44 9.76 4.89
N ALA A 29 0.33 10.58 4.19
CA ALA A 29 0.65 11.93 4.65
C ALA A 29 -0.61 12.78 4.80
N GLU A 30 -1.54 12.69 3.86
CA GLU A 30 -2.80 13.43 3.92
C GLU A 30 -3.64 12.98 5.10
N ALA A 31 -3.72 11.66 5.34
CA ALA A 31 -4.46 11.11 6.46
C ALA A 31 -3.88 11.59 7.79
N LYS A 32 -2.56 11.62 7.92
CA LYS A 32 -1.90 12.15 9.11
C LYS A 32 -2.26 13.62 9.34
N ARG A 33 -2.22 14.43 8.29
CA ARG A 33 -2.57 15.85 8.40
C ARG A 33 -3.99 16.05 8.87
N ARG A 34 -4.91 15.17 8.50
CA ARG A 34 -6.30 15.23 8.89
C ARG A 34 -6.58 14.59 10.25
N GLY A 35 -5.53 14.16 10.95
CA GLY A 35 -5.68 13.58 12.28
C GLY A 35 -6.25 12.18 12.29
N CYS A 36 -6.13 11.43 11.20
CA CYS A 36 -6.60 10.06 11.15
C CYS A 36 -5.68 9.12 11.90
N GLY A 37 -6.25 8.15 12.61
CA GLY A 37 -5.48 7.11 13.29
C GLY A 37 -5.28 5.87 12.44
N LEU A 38 -6.04 5.73 11.36
CA LEU A 38 -5.98 4.59 10.45
C LEU A 38 -6.25 5.05 9.03
N VAL A 39 -5.51 4.51 8.06
CA VAL A 39 -5.85 4.64 6.64
C VAL A 39 -5.92 3.25 6.02
N ALA A 40 -7.01 3.01 5.28
CA ALA A 40 -7.24 1.73 4.60
C ALA A 40 -7.18 1.96 3.09
N PHE A 41 -6.40 1.13 2.41
CA PHE A 41 -6.20 1.19 0.96
C PHE A 41 -6.98 0.08 0.26
N PRO A 42 -7.18 0.19 -1.06
CA PRO A 42 -7.78 -0.88 -1.85
C PRO A 42 -6.94 -2.15 -1.81
N GLU A 43 -7.58 -3.28 -2.10
CA GLU A 43 -6.90 -4.55 -2.30
C GLU A 43 -5.86 -4.43 -3.40
N MET A 44 -4.72 -5.09 -3.21
CA MET A 44 -3.61 -5.09 -4.17
C MET A 44 -3.07 -3.69 -4.50
N MET A 45 -3.03 -2.82 -3.51
CA MET A 45 -2.58 -1.43 -3.70
C MET A 45 -1.18 -1.34 -4.29
N LEU A 46 -0.22 -2.17 -3.84
CA LEU A 46 1.15 -2.04 -4.31
C LEU A 46 1.37 -2.56 -5.73
N CYS A 47 0.71 -3.65 -6.11
CA CYS A 47 0.92 -4.23 -7.43
C CYS A 47 -0.11 -3.78 -8.47
N GLY A 48 -1.20 -3.15 -8.02
CA GLY A 48 -2.34 -2.84 -8.89
C GLY A 48 -3.23 -4.06 -9.11
N TYR A 49 -4.47 -3.85 -9.47
CA TYR A 49 -5.44 -4.93 -9.68
C TYR A 49 -6.09 -4.78 -11.06
N PRO A 50 -6.20 -5.84 -11.85
CA PRO A 50 -5.75 -7.21 -11.56
C PRO A 50 -4.26 -7.41 -11.91
N PRO A 51 -3.48 -8.06 -11.05
CA PRO A 51 -2.05 -8.27 -11.31
C PRO A 51 -1.75 -9.37 -12.34
N GLU A 52 -2.69 -10.25 -12.59
CA GLU A 52 -2.62 -11.30 -13.61
C GLU A 52 -1.31 -12.11 -13.54
N ASP A 53 -0.59 -12.22 -14.67
CA ASP A 53 0.62 -13.05 -14.78
C ASP A 53 1.78 -12.57 -13.91
N LEU A 54 1.73 -11.32 -13.41
CA LEU A 54 2.80 -10.81 -12.56
C LEU A 54 2.98 -11.64 -11.30
N LEU A 55 1.89 -12.22 -10.78
CA LEU A 55 1.94 -13.05 -9.58
C LEU A 55 2.71 -14.35 -9.78
N LEU A 56 2.95 -14.76 -11.03
CA LEU A 56 3.72 -15.96 -11.36
C LEU A 56 5.22 -15.69 -11.37
N LYS A 57 5.63 -14.42 -11.29
CA LYS A 57 7.05 -14.05 -11.34
C LYS A 57 7.58 -13.89 -9.92
N LYS A 58 8.47 -14.80 -9.53
CA LYS A 58 9.06 -14.78 -8.19
C LYS A 58 9.71 -13.43 -7.87
N ARG A 59 10.45 -12.88 -8.83
CA ARG A 59 11.14 -11.60 -8.63
C ARG A 59 10.16 -10.46 -8.38
N PHE A 60 9.01 -10.49 -9.06
CA PHE A 60 7.98 -9.47 -8.83
C PHE A 60 7.45 -9.54 -7.41
N LEU A 61 7.20 -10.76 -6.89
CA LEU A 61 6.73 -10.93 -5.51
C LEU A 61 7.77 -10.46 -4.50
N GLU A 62 9.05 -10.71 -4.77
CA GLU A 62 10.15 -10.22 -3.92
C GLU A 62 10.21 -8.70 -3.93
N ASP A 63 10.02 -8.09 -5.09
CA ASP A 63 10.02 -6.63 -5.23
C ASP A 63 8.82 -6.02 -4.50
N CYS A 64 7.66 -6.66 -4.54
CA CYS A 64 6.49 -6.23 -3.78
C CYS A 64 6.78 -6.23 -2.27
N GLU A 65 7.39 -7.30 -1.77
CA GLU A 65 7.74 -7.40 -0.36
C GLU A 65 8.72 -6.31 0.06
N ARG A 66 9.72 -6.05 -0.78
CA ARG A 66 10.70 -5.00 -0.52
C ARG A 66 10.06 -3.62 -0.50
N SER A 67 9.18 -3.37 -1.45
CA SER A 67 8.44 -2.11 -1.51
C SER A 67 7.57 -1.92 -0.27
N LEU A 68 6.89 -2.98 0.18
CA LEU A 68 6.05 -2.95 1.37
C LEU A 68 6.88 -2.62 2.63
N ARG A 69 8.06 -3.22 2.76
CA ARG A 69 8.94 -2.96 3.90
C ARG A 69 9.41 -1.51 3.93
N ARG A 70 9.73 -0.93 2.77
CA ARG A 70 10.10 0.47 2.68
C ARG A 70 8.94 1.38 3.07
N LEU A 71 7.75 1.06 2.58
CA LEU A 71 6.56 1.84 2.89
C LEU A 71 6.25 1.80 4.39
N ALA A 72 6.47 0.65 5.03
CA ALA A 72 6.23 0.50 6.47
C ALA A 72 7.01 1.51 7.32
N ARG A 73 8.16 1.98 6.84
CA ARG A 73 8.95 2.99 7.55
C ARG A 73 8.26 4.36 7.60
N ASP A 74 7.31 4.59 6.70
CA ASP A 74 6.61 5.88 6.60
C ASP A 74 5.29 5.87 7.36
N THR A 75 5.02 4.84 8.16
CA THR A 75 3.75 4.68 8.86
C THR A 75 3.79 5.10 10.33
N ARG A 76 4.72 5.97 10.71
CA ARG A 76 4.78 6.46 12.09
C ARG A 76 3.57 7.31 12.41
N GLY A 77 2.95 7.03 13.55
CA GLY A 77 1.82 7.83 14.03
C GLY A 77 0.49 7.50 13.40
N ILE A 78 0.44 6.48 12.54
CA ILE A 78 -0.81 6.06 11.91
C ILE A 78 -0.76 4.57 11.60
N ALA A 79 -1.88 3.88 11.77
CA ALA A 79 -2.00 2.49 11.33
C ALA A 79 -2.39 2.47 9.85
N VAL A 80 -1.77 1.59 9.08
CA VAL A 80 -2.01 1.48 7.64
C VAL A 80 -2.44 0.06 7.30
N LEU A 81 -3.60 -0.06 6.66
CA LEU A 81 -4.09 -1.32 6.13
C LEU A 81 -3.93 -1.30 4.62
N ILE A 82 -3.03 -2.13 4.10
CA ILE A 82 -2.70 -2.12 2.68
C ILE A 82 -2.56 -3.56 2.17
N GLY A 83 -3.16 -3.82 1.00
CA GLY A 83 -3.09 -5.13 0.36
C GLY A 83 -1.89 -5.23 -0.56
N ALA A 84 -1.20 -6.38 -0.49
CA ALA A 84 -0.09 -6.70 -1.37
C ALA A 84 0.04 -8.21 -1.49
N PRO A 85 0.52 -8.72 -2.64
CA PRO A 85 0.78 -10.15 -2.73
C PRO A 85 1.98 -10.54 -1.88
N ALA A 86 1.94 -11.75 -1.33
CA ALA A 86 3.04 -12.29 -0.53
C ALA A 86 3.49 -13.62 -1.13
N ALA A 87 4.81 -13.85 -1.12
CA ALA A 87 5.34 -15.13 -1.52
C ALA A 87 5.00 -16.18 -0.46
N PRO A 88 4.71 -17.45 -0.85
CA PRO A 88 4.54 -18.52 0.13
C PRO A 88 5.81 -18.70 0.96
N ALA A 89 5.60 -19.01 2.22
CA ALA A 89 6.72 -19.25 3.13
C ALA A 89 7.45 -20.55 2.77
#